data_fa17f77ae501cc5cc4c35c6add27db00
#
_entry.id   fa17f77ae501cc5cc4c35c6add27db00
#
_cell.length_a   1.000
_cell.length_b   1.000
_cell.length_c   1.000
_cell.angle_alpha   90.00
_cell.angle_beta   90.00
_cell.angle_gamma   90.00
#
_symmetry.space_group_name_H-M   'P 1'
#
loop_
_entity.id
_entity.type
_entity.pdbx_description
1 polymer ?
#
loop_
_entity_poly.entity_id
_entity_poly.type
_entity_poly.pdbx_seq_one_letter_code
_entity_poly.pdbx_strand_id
1 'polypeptide(L)'
;MENSKISQNILYEVHIKKHITPVIIFIFTLVFCQTAFSNTISITPNSLFIDIQSSGTATVKILNDQKSPLSNIPVTARSNKESVAVVSPIGGLTNSNGQISFTIAGISNGTATITFDTNTLSKSLPVSVVSNIAPCAIADSSSGGGVDEFGPEMMNDGVEKNDCSYHWIRTRLVKEVGQKKTGWIRLDWDEDVTVARMIIQTTDCNESCGEDSDDALYIDPGRNIGNGVVQYLDTDEITWITDGEFIEEIGDVEYSFTEPITTKAIRIKKISPSTQCNGQQSNPVVFEWKVYGTASCN
;
A
#
# COMPACT_ATOMS: atom_id res chain seq x y z
N MET A 1 95.93 -3.17 -27.75
CA MET A 1 96.07 -4.62 -27.55
C MET A 1 95.13 -5.04 -26.48
N GLU A 2 93.90 -5.30 -26.87
CA GLU A 2 92.85 -5.75 -26.00
C GLU A 2 91.89 -6.52 -26.94
N ASN A 3 91.74 -7.80 -26.69
CA ASN A 3 90.62 -8.54 -27.23
C ASN A 3 90.54 -9.92 -26.51
N SER A 4 89.37 -10.23 -26.12
CA SER A 4 88.80 -11.53 -25.80
C SER A 4 88.42 -11.75 -24.33
N LYS A 5 87.14 -11.51 -24.06
CA LYS A 5 86.33 -12.23 -23.07
C LYS A 5 84.87 -11.92 -23.24
N ILE A 6 84.20 -12.43 -24.27
CA ILE A 6 82.75 -12.52 -24.40
C ILE A 6 82.45 -13.86 -25.12
N SER A 7 82.23 -14.89 -24.39
CA SER A 7 81.52 -16.09 -24.91
C SER A 7 81.51 -17.20 -23.88
N GLN A 8 80.68 -17.14 -22.87
CA GLN A 8 80.24 -18.35 -22.09
C GLN A 8 79.02 -18.17 -21.19
N ASN A 9 78.16 -17.21 -21.42
CA ASN A 9 77.00 -17.04 -20.54
C ASN A 9 75.63 -17.21 -21.24
N ILE A 10 75.51 -17.87 -22.38
CA ILE A 10 74.21 -17.96 -23.10
C ILE A 10 73.59 -19.37 -23.05
N LEU A 11 74.16 -20.35 -22.39
CA LEU A 11 73.66 -21.71 -22.47
C LEU A 11 72.96 -22.26 -21.21
N TYR A 12 72.74 -21.43 -20.17
CA TYR A 12 72.07 -21.90 -18.96
C TYR A 12 70.63 -21.41 -18.82
N GLU A 13 70.12 -20.52 -19.67
CA GLU A 13 68.75 -19.96 -19.51
C GLU A 13 67.63 -20.70 -20.22
N VAL A 14 67.89 -21.70 -21.07
CA VAL A 14 66.88 -22.30 -21.92
C VAL A 14 66.27 -23.57 -21.32
N HIS A 15 66.84 -24.20 -20.27
CA HIS A 15 66.35 -25.47 -19.73
C HIS A 15 65.41 -25.38 -18.53
N ILE A 16 65.26 -24.22 -17.87
CA ILE A 16 64.40 -24.07 -16.72
C ILE A 16 62.94 -23.64 -17.08
N LYS A 17 62.76 -23.07 -18.30
CA LYS A 17 61.43 -22.56 -18.68
C LYS A 17 60.43 -23.63 -19.15
N LYS A 18 60.78 -24.88 -19.29
CA LYS A 18 59.86 -25.92 -19.85
C LYS A 18 59.10 -26.77 -18.82
N HIS A 19 59.45 -26.72 -17.56
CA HIS A 19 58.81 -27.58 -16.55
C HIS A 19 58.06 -26.86 -15.40
N ILE A 20 58.14 -25.54 -15.33
CA ILE A 20 57.44 -24.78 -14.27
C ILE A 20 56.07 -24.27 -14.74
N THR A 21 55.87 -24.06 -16.04
CA THR A 21 54.63 -23.50 -16.60
C THR A 21 53.39 -24.34 -16.38
N PRO A 22 53.36 -25.69 -16.50
CA PRO A 22 52.14 -26.46 -16.29
C PRO A 22 51.74 -26.60 -14.82
N VAL A 23 52.67 -26.53 -13.87
CA VAL A 23 52.40 -26.66 -12.43
C VAL A 23 51.78 -25.36 -11.86
N ILE A 24 52.24 -24.22 -12.32
CA ILE A 24 51.67 -22.92 -11.89
C ILE A 24 50.28 -22.69 -12.45
N ILE A 25 49.98 -23.11 -13.71
CA ILE A 25 48.67 -23.04 -14.33
C ILE A 25 47.68 -23.97 -13.63
N PHE A 26 48.12 -25.13 -13.14
CA PHE A 26 47.25 -26.10 -12.43
C PHE A 26 46.90 -25.61 -10.99
N ILE A 27 47.82 -24.90 -10.32
CA ILE A 27 47.56 -24.29 -9.00
C ILE A 27 46.66 -23.07 -9.12
N PHE A 28 46.77 -22.26 -10.18
CA PHE A 28 45.93 -21.10 -10.41
C PHE A 28 44.48 -21.46 -10.81
N THR A 29 44.28 -22.63 -11.49
CA THR A 29 42.91 -23.07 -11.86
C THR A 29 42.15 -23.68 -10.67
N LEU A 30 42.85 -24.15 -9.64
CA LEU A 30 42.21 -24.71 -8.44
C LEU A 30 41.81 -23.65 -7.39
N VAL A 31 42.30 -22.42 -7.50
CA VAL A 31 41.99 -21.35 -6.54
C VAL A 31 40.78 -20.49 -6.97
N PHE A 32 40.32 -20.58 -8.24
CA PHE A 32 39.23 -19.73 -8.75
C PHE A 32 37.87 -20.39 -8.87
N CYS A 33 37.69 -21.60 -8.37
CA CYS A 33 36.36 -22.21 -8.31
C CYS A 33 35.80 -22.19 -6.87
N GLN A 34 35.92 -21.06 -6.18
CA GLN A 34 35.03 -20.76 -5.08
C GLN A 34 33.75 -20.23 -5.69
N THR A 35 32.82 -21.12 -6.04
CA THR A 35 31.42 -20.74 -6.21
C THR A 35 31.02 -20.04 -4.90
N ALA A 36 30.81 -18.75 -4.99
CA ALA A 36 30.25 -18.00 -3.86
C ALA A 36 28.85 -18.56 -3.60
N PHE A 37 28.74 -19.46 -2.64
CA PHE A 37 27.46 -19.94 -2.14
C PHE A 37 26.73 -18.76 -1.56
N SER A 38 25.69 -18.30 -2.27
CA SER A 38 24.93 -17.13 -1.87
C SER A 38 23.58 -17.56 -1.29
N ASN A 39 23.48 -17.53 0.03
CA ASN A 39 22.20 -17.67 0.70
C ASN A 39 21.26 -16.53 0.26
N THR A 40 19.95 -16.75 0.32
CA THR A 40 18.94 -15.76 -0.01
C THR A 40 18.02 -15.52 1.17
N ILE A 41 17.61 -14.25 1.34
CA ILE A 41 16.60 -13.82 2.30
C ILE A 41 15.38 -13.28 1.53
N SER A 42 14.19 -13.75 1.87
CA SER A 42 12.92 -13.23 1.36
C SER A 42 12.00 -12.86 2.52
N ILE A 43 11.11 -11.89 2.29
CA ILE A 43 10.12 -11.42 3.25
C ILE A 43 8.75 -11.51 2.56
N THR A 44 7.75 -11.96 3.30
CA THR A 44 6.36 -12.02 2.85
C THR A 44 5.47 -11.43 3.94
N PRO A 45 4.63 -10.43 3.63
CA PRO A 45 4.56 -9.70 2.35
C PRO A 45 5.80 -8.84 2.08
N ASN A 46 5.91 -8.27 0.87
CA ASN A 46 7.02 -7.39 0.49
C ASN A 46 6.81 -5.91 0.89
N SER A 47 5.58 -5.55 1.27
CA SER A 47 5.19 -4.31 1.94
C SER A 47 4.07 -4.61 2.92
N LEU A 48 3.87 -3.77 3.93
CA LEU A 48 2.85 -3.98 4.95
C LEU A 48 2.09 -2.67 5.22
N PHE A 49 0.75 -2.76 5.14
CA PHE A 49 -0.17 -1.69 5.51
C PHE A 49 -0.93 -2.14 6.75
N ILE A 50 -0.90 -1.35 7.81
CA ILE A 50 -1.57 -1.63 9.08
C ILE A 50 -2.25 -0.37 9.61
N ASP A 51 -3.43 -0.53 10.16
CA ASP A 51 -4.11 0.58 10.84
C ASP A 51 -3.41 0.92 12.16
N ILE A 52 -3.53 2.16 12.61
CA ILE A 52 -3.06 2.56 13.94
C ILE A 52 -3.68 1.62 15.00
N GLN A 53 -2.87 1.22 15.98
CA GLN A 53 -3.24 0.28 17.08
C GLN A 53 -3.57 -1.15 16.59
N SER A 54 -3.32 -1.45 15.33
CA SER A 54 -3.41 -2.80 14.78
C SER A 54 -2.03 -3.41 14.58
N SER A 55 -2.01 -4.67 14.14
CA SER A 55 -0.76 -5.36 13.84
C SER A 55 -0.86 -6.24 12.60
N GLY A 56 0.28 -6.40 11.92
CA GLY A 56 0.44 -7.33 10.82
C GLY A 56 1.61 -8.28 11.05
N THR A 57 1.69 -9.32 10.24
CA THR A 57 2.75 -10.33 10.35
C THR A 57 3.66 -10.30 9.13
N ALA A 58 4.98 -10.32 9.36
CA ALA A 58 5.99 -10.54 8.34
C ALA A 58 6.69 -11.87 8.56
N THR A 59 6.78 -12.68 7.52
CA THR A 59 7.52 -13.94 7.55
C THR A 59 8.82 -13.80 6.76
N VAL A 60 9.95 -13.98 7.44
CA VAL A 60 11.27 -14.05 6.84
C VAL A 60 11.60 -15.50 6.50
N LYS A 61 12.10 -15.76 5.28
CA LYS A 61 12.54 -17.07 4.82
C LYS A 61 13.95 -17.00 4.31
N ILE A 62 14.78 -17.96 4.75
CA ILE A 62 16.20 -18.08 4.37
C ILE A 62 16.42 -19.40 3.67
N LEU A 63 17.02 -19.32 2.49
CA LEU A 63 17.34 -20.46 1.65
C LEU A 63 18.83 -20.43 1.29
N ASN A 64 19.43 -21.60 1.10
CA ASN A 64 20.76 -21.72 0.50
C ASN A 64 20.71 -21.50 -1.03
N ASP A 65 21.85 -21.58 -1.68
CA ASP A 65 22.01 -21.47 -3.14
C ASP A 65 21.24 -22.54 -3.95
N GLN A 66 20.98 -23.70 -3.34
CA GLN A 66 20.19 -24.80 -3.90
C GLN A 66 18.69 -24.66 -3.61
N LYS A 67 18.26 -23.48 -3.09
CA LYS A 67 16.88 -23.19 -2.67
C LYS A 67 16.33 -24.11 -1.58
N SER A 68 17.21 -24.77 -0.82
CA SER A 68 16.83 -25.55 0.35
C SER A 68 16.70 -24.64 1.59
N PRO A 69 15.73 -24.87 2.49
CA PRO A 69 15.54 -24.08 3.68
C PRO A 69 16.69 -24.24 4.68
N LEU A 70 17.09 -23.12 5.29
CA LEU A 70 18.11 -23.10 6.32
C LEU A 70 17.47 -22.90 7.70
N SER A 71 17.53 -23.95 8.55
CA SER A 71 17.05 -23.92 9.92
C SER A 71 18.12 -23.38 10.91
N ASN A 72 17.67 -22.90 12.06
CA ASN A 72 18.51 -22.40 13.13
C ASN A 72 19.42 -21.21 12.73
N ILE A 73 19.00 -20.44 11.72
CA ILE A 73 19.69 -19.20 11.36
C ILE A 73 19.17 -18.07 12.26
N PRO A 74 20.04 -17.36 12.99
CA PRO A 74 19.63 -16.21 13.78
C PRO A 74 19.22 -15.06 12.86
N VAL A 75 18.03 -14.50 13.12
CA VAL A 75 17.48 -13.31 12.45
C VAL A 75 17.16 -12.29 13.52
N THR A 76 17.62 -11.05 13.34
CA THR A 76 17.22 -9.91 14.16
C THR A 76 16.36 -8.96 13.33
N ALA A 77 15.46 -8.25 14.00
CA ALA A 77 14.57 -7.29 13.38
C ALA A 77 14.63 -5.95 14.12
N ARG A 78 14.62 -4.85 13.37
CA ARG A 78 14.61 -3.49 13.94
C ARG A 78 13.80 -2.54 13.07
N SER A 79 13.10 -1.62 13.73
CA SER A 79 12.45 -0.49 13.08
C SER A 79 13.41 0.69 12.98
N ASN A 80 13.38 1.42 11.86
CA ASN A 80 14.08 2.70 11.75
C ASN A 80 13.30 3.85 12.41
N LYS A 81 11.99 3.64 12.75
CA LYS A 81 11.11 4.65 13.33
C LYS A 81 10.07 3.98 14.26
N GLU A 82 10.51 3.66 15.47
CA GLU A 82 9.68 2.97 16.47
C GLU A 82 8.45 3.78 16.92
N SER A 83 8.48 5.12 16.77
CA SER A 83 7.30 5.97 16.99
C SER A 83 6.18 5.72 15.98
N VAL A 84 6.46 5.11 14.82
CA VAL A 84 5.47 4.77 13.79
C VAL A 84 5.12 3.29 13.84
N ALA A 85 6.12 2.41 13.84
CA ALA A 85 5.90 0.97 13.87
C ALA A 85 6.96 0.26 14.72
N VAL A 86 6.56 -0.70 15.54
CA VAL A 86 7.45 -1.55 16.33
C VAL A 86 7.35 -3.00 15.87
N VAL A 87 8.45 -3.76 16.02
CA VAL A 87 8.54 -5.16 15.64
C VAL A 87 8.81 -6.05 16.85
N SER A 88 8.13 -7.19 16.91
CA SER A 88 8.28 -8.20 17.98
C SER A 88 8.15 -9.62 17.40
N PRO A 89 8.99 -10.58 17.85
CA PRO A 89 10.16 -10.38 18.71
C PRO A 89 11.25 -9.59 17.97
N ILE A 90 12.23 -9.05 18.69
CA ILE A 90 13.40 -8.37 18.10
C ILE A 90 14.41 -9.33 17.46
N GLY A 91 14.20 -10.65 17.61
CA GLY A 91 15.04 -11.68 16.99
C GLY A 91 14.61 -13.08 17.37
N GLY A 92 15.15 -14.06 16.64
CA GLY A 92 14.89 -15.48 16.84
C GLY A 92 15.62 -16.35 15.85
N LEU A 93 15.29 -17.65 15.83
CA LEU A 93 15.89 -18.63 14.93
C LEU A 93 14.88 -19.14 13.90
N THR A 94 15.34 -19.36 12.67
CA THR A 94 14.50 -20.00 11.64
C THR A 94 14.18 -21.45 12.01
N ASN A 95 12.96 -21.89 11.69
CA ASN A 95 12.48 -23.25 11.88
C ASN A 95 13.00 -24.21 10.78
N SER A 96 12.55 -25.47 10.77
CA SER A 96 12.91 -26.48 9.75
C SER A 96 12.56 -26.09 8.31
N ASN A 97 11.60 -25.17 8.11
CA ASN A 97 11.23 -24.65 6.81
C ASN A 97 12.04 -23.40 6.42
N GLY A 98 13.06 -23.04 7.20
CA GLY A 98 13.88 -21.84 7.04
C GLY A 98 13.13 -20.55 7.33
N GLN A 99 12.05 -20.58 8.11
CA GLN A 99 11.16 -19.45 8.34
C GLN A 99 11.15 -18.99 9.80
N ILE A 100 10.95 -17.68 9.98
CA ILE A 100 10.62 -17.05 11.25
C ILE A 100 9.60 -15.93 11.00
N SER A 101 8.62 -15.78 11.90
CA SER A 101 7.58 -14.76 11.80
C SER A 101 7.78 -13.68 12.86
N PHE A 102 7.48 -12.45 12.45
CA PHE A 102 7.54 -11.24 13.29
C PHE A 102 6.19 -10.55 13.24
N THR A 103 5.73 -10.05 14.38
CA THR A 103 4.57 -9.17 14.47
C THR A 103 5.03 -7.72 14.42
N ILE A 104 4.38 -6.91 13.60
CA ILE A 104 4.66 -5.50 13.46
C ILE A 104 3.41 -4.75 13.89
N ALA A 105 3.52 -3.91 14.92
CA ALA A 105 2.42 -3.12 15.46
C ALA A 105 2.54 -1.66 15.01
N GLY A 106 1.41 -1.10 14.54
CA GLY A 106 1.28 0.32 14.16
C GLY A 106 1.05 1.19 15.40
N ILE A 107 1.87 2.20 15.58
CA ILE A 107 1.85 3.11 16.75
C ILE A 107 1.24 4.45 16.37
N SER A 108 1.70 5.05 15.28
CA SER A 108 1.18 6.33 14.79
C SER A 108 1.20 6.37 13.26
N ASN A 109 0.37 7.21 12.67
CA ASN A 109 0.33 7.43 11.22
C ASN A 109 1.71 7.77 10.67
N GLY A 110 2.05 7.19 9.51
CA GLY A 110 3.31 7.45 8.82
C GLY A 110 3.95 6.20 8.24
N THR A 111 5.21 6.34 7.82
CA THR A 111 5.99 5.25 7.23
C THR A 111 7.19 4.89 8.09
N ALA A 112 7.49 3.59 8.16
CA ALA A 112 8.68 3.03 8.78
C ALA A 112 9.27 1.95 7.88
N THR A 113 10.53 1.59 8.14
CA THR A 113 11.20 0.46 7.49
C THR A 113 11.64 -0.52 8.57
N ILE A 114 11.17 -1.76 8.47
CA ILE A 114 11.66 -2.85 9.32
C ILE A 114 12.79 -3.56 8.57
N THR A 115 13.97 -3.59 9.18
CA THR A 115 15.13 -4.29 8.61
C THR A 115 15.32 -5.61 9.35
N PHE A 116 15.47 -6.69 8.58
CA PHE A 116 15.76 -8.03 9.06
C PHE A 116 17.18 -8.38 8.68
N ASP A 117 18.01 -8.66 9.69
CA ASP A 117 19.41 -8.94 9.53
C ASP A 117 19.76 -10.36 9.99
N THR A 118 20.63 -11.01 9.24
CA THR A 118 21.37 -12.19 9.65
C THR A 118 22.85 -11.85 9.71
N ASN A 119 23.73 -12.80 10.05
CA ASN A 119 25.18 -12.55 10.05
C ASN A 119 25.74 -12.11 8.68
N THR A 120 25.04 -12.46 7.57
CA THR A 120 25.55 -12.24 6.20
C THR A 120 24.56 -11.59 5.25
N LEU A 121 23.26 -11.51 5.62
CA LEU A 121 22.20 -11.02 4.77
C LEU A 121 21.38 -9.96 5.50
N SER A 122 20.92 -8.98 4.74
CA SER A 122 19.99 -7.96 5.22
C SER A 122 18.88 -7.74 4.20
N LYS A 123 17.66 -7.55 4.67
CA LYS A 123 16.51 -7.18 3.82
C LYS A 123 15.52 -6.31 4.58
N SER A 124 14.94 -5.35 3.88
CA SER A 124 14.03 -4.38 4.44
C SER A 124 12.60 -4.63 3.98
N LEU A 125 11.64 -4.33 4.86
CA LEU A 125 10.20 -4.33 4.63
C LEU A 125 9.68 -2.91 4.84
N PRO A 126 9.14 -2.25 3.81
CA PRO A 126 8.40 -1.01 3.97
C PRO A 126 7.11 -1.26 4.77
N VAL A 127 6.82 -0.40 5.73
CA VAL A 127 5.61 -0.44 6.54
C VAL A 127 4.95 0.93 6.50
N SER A 128 3.66 0.95 6.16
CA SER A 128 2.82 2.14 6.25
C SER A 128 1.78 1.92 7.34
N VAL A 129 1.79 2.77 8.35
CA VAL A 129 0.74 2.81 9.36
C VAL A 129 -0.25 3.88 8.95
N VAL A 130 -1.48 3.43 8.67
CA VAL A 130 -2.53 4.27 8.08
C VAL A 130 -3.60 4.63 9.10
N SER A 131 -4.23 5.78 8.90
CA SER A 131 -5.41 6.23 9.64
C SER A 131 -6.45 6.77 8.67
N ASN A 132 -7.65 7.08 9.14
CA ASN A 132 -8.60 7.84 8.35
C ASN A 132 -8.06 9.27 8.17
N ILE A 133 -7.73 9.63 6.93
CA ILE A 133 -7.22 10.95 6.53
C ILE A 133 -8.27 11.81 5.82
N ALA A 134 -9.48 11.30 5.65
CA ALA A 134 -10.56 12.06 5.02
C ALA A 134 -10.90 13.36 5.75
N PRO A 135 -10.91 13.43 7.11
CA PRO A 135 -11.18 14.68 7.82
C PRO A 135 -10.18 15.82 7.53
N CYS A 136 -9.04 15.52 6.93
CA CYS A 136 -8.03 16.51 6.52
C CYS A 136 -8.24 17.02 5.10
N ALA A 137 -9.21 16.50 4.38
CA ALA A 137 -9.51 16.88 3.00
C ALA A 137 -10.64 17.91 2.94
N ILE A 138 -10.63 18.69 1.87
CA ILE A 138 -11.78 19.50 1.47
C ILE A 138 -12.69 18.62 0.61
N ALA A 139 -13.94 18.45 1.04
CA ALA A 139 -14.92 17.67 0.32
C ALA A 139 -15.69 18.53 -0.70
N ASP A 140 -16.01 17.96 -1.87
CA ASP A 140 -16.80 18.59 -2.92
C ASP A 140 -17.69 17.56 -3.64
N SER A 141 -18.75 18.02 -4.29
CA SER A 141 -19.70 17.15 -5.01
C SER A 141 -20.37 17.83 -6.20
N SER A 142 -20.91 17.03 -7.12
CA SER A 142 -21.62 17.52 -8.31
C SER A 142 -22.89 18.31 -8.00
N SER A 143 -23.38 18.29 -6.77
CA SER A 143 -24.62 18.96 -6.40
C SER A 143 -24.45 20.39 -5.89
N GLY A 144 -23.21 20.83 -5.60
CA GLY A 144 -22.92 22.13 -5.02
C GLY A 144 -23.87 22.38 -3.85
N GLY A 145 -23.58 21.84 -2.69
CA GLY A 145 -24.42 21.77 -1.50
C GLY A 145 -25.44 22.89 -1.36
N GLY A 146 -26.66 22.54 -1.39
CA GLY A 146 -27.73 23.52 -1.54
C GLY A 146 -28.49 23.87 -0.29
N VAL A 147 -27.98 23.63 0.93
CA VAL A 147 -28.46 24.18 2.21
C VAL A 147 -27.42 23.88 3.28
N ASP A 148 -27.20 24.82 4.13
CA ASP A 148 -26.16 24.87 5.17
C ASP A 148 -26.08 23.65 6.12
N GLU A 149 -27.00 22.70 6.05
CA GLU A 149 -27.09 21.53 6.92
C GLU A 149 -26.66 20.20 6.24
N PHE A 150 -26.36 20.20 4.93
CA PHE A 150 -26.10 18.97 4.17
C PHE A 150 -25.02 19.18 3.09
N GLY A 151 -23.98 19.93 3.42
CA GLY A 151 -22.88 20.22 2.52
C GLY A 151 -21.92 19.03 2.32
N PRO A 152 -21.03 19.10 1.30
CA PRO A 152 -20.04 18.05 1.05
C PRO A 152 -19.13 17.76 2.23
N GLU A 153 -18.86 18.75 3.07
CA GLU A 153 -18.05 18.66 4.28
C GLU A 153 -18.53 17.62 5.29
N MET A 154 -19.80 17.23 5.21
CA MET A 154 -20.36 16.20 6.07
C MET A 154 -20.00 14.78 5.64
N MET A 155 -19.41 14.61 4.44
CA MET A 155 -18.94 13.30 3.98
C MET A 155 -17.66 12.84 4.70
N ASN A 156 -16.93 13.75 5.33
CA ASN A 156 -15.62 13.48 5.89
C ASN A 156 -15.39 14.15 7.26
N ASP A 157 -16.47 14.45 7.98
CA ASP A 157 -16.40 15.11 9.29
C ASP A 157 -15.98 14.17 10.44
N GLY A 158 -15.86 12.87 10.18
CA GLY A 158 -15.46 11.85 11.12
C GLY A 158 -16.63 11.31 11.97
N VAL A 159 -17.87 11.70 11.65
CA VAL A 159 -19.06 11.21 12.35
C VAL A 159 -19.57 9.94 11.70
N GLU A 160 -19.50 8.83 12.44
CA GLU A 160 -19.96 7.54 11.93
C GLU A 160 -21.50 7.47 11.84
N LYS A 161 -21.97 6.62 10.92
CA LYS A 161 -23.38 6.30 10.70
C LYS A 161 -24.00 5.65 11.96
N ASN A 162 -24.35 6.45 12.95
CA ASN A 162 -25.09 5.98 14.13
C ASN A 162 -26.44 6.68 14.30
N ASP A 163 -26.68 7.75 13.54
CA ASP A 163 -27.88 8.53 13.68
C ASP A 163 -28.24 9.17 12.31
N CYS A 164 -29.36 8.74 11.75
CA CYS A 164 -29.86 9.23 10.47
C CYS A 164 -30.27 10.71 10.50
N SER A 165 -30.15 11.39 11.61
CA SER A 165 -30.79 12.67 11.80
C SER A 165 -30.01 13.89 11.32
N TYR A 166 -28.66 13.85 11.17
CA TYR A 166 -27.93 15.11 10.98
C TYR A 166 -26.67 15.09 10.09
N HIS A 167 -26.16 13.97 9.62
CA HIS A 167 -24.84 13.90 9.00
C HIS A 167 -24.81 13.20 7.64
N TRP A 168 -25.40 13.78 6.61
CA TRP A 168 -25.37 13.19 5.29
C TRP A 168 -25.41 14.22 4.16
N ILE A 169 -24.73 13.91 3.08
CA ILE A 169 -24.79 14.68 1.84
C ILE A 169 -25.70 13.99 0.82
N ARG A 170 -26.53 14.75 0.20
CA ARG A 170 -27.37 14.33 -0.91
C ARG A 170 -26.69 14.71 -2.22
N THR A 171 -26.03 13.76 -2.87
CA THR A 171 -25.46 14.01 -4.19
C THR A 171 -26.55 14.11 -5.24
N ARG A 172 -26.74 15.32 -5.79
CA ARG A 172 -27.74 15.53 -6.86
C ARG A 172 -27.22 14.92 -8.16
N LEU A 173 -27.92 13.91 -8.69
CA LEU A 173 -27.59 13.33 -9.97
C LEU A 173 -27.85 14.33 -11.09
N VAL A 174 -26.83 14.68 -11.86
CA VAL A 174 -26.92 15.57 -13.02
C VAL A 174 -27.17 14.73 -14.25
N LYS A 175 -28.19 15.09 -15.02
CA LYS A 175 -28.53 14.43 -16.28
C LYS A 175 -27.67 15.03 -17.40
N GLU A 176 -26.68 14.31 -17.87
CA GLU A 176 -26.08 14.60 -19.17
C GLU A 176 -27.03 14.19 -20.30
N VAL A 177 -27.08 14.98 -21.37
CA VAL A 177 -28.03 14.78 -22.47
C VAL A 177 -27.89 13.36 -23.03
N GLY A 178 -28.99 12.58 -22.91
CA GLY A 178 -29.07 11.21 -23.45
C GLY A 178 -28.52 10.09 -22.55
N GLN A 179 -28.08 10.38 -21.30
CA GLN A 179 -27.51 9.38 -20.38
C GLN A 179 -28.34 9.23 -19.08
N LYS A 180 -28.08 8.14 -18.31
CA LYS A 180 -28.58 8.03 -16.93
C LYS A 180 -28.03 9.20 -16.12
N LYS A 181 -28.85 9.69 -15.17
CA LYS A 181 -28.36 10.70 -14.21
C LYS A 181 -27.24 10.11 -13.39
N THR A 182 -26.08 10.77 -13.37
CA THR A 182 -24.93 10.39 -12.55
C THR A 182 -24.38 11.59 -11.80
N GLY A 183 -23.74 11.34 -10.68
CA GLY A 183 -23.06 12.34 -9.88
C GLY A 183 -21.58 12.04 -9.70
N TRP A 184 -20.92 12.89 -8.94
CA TRP A 184 -19.56 12.66 -8.45
C TRP A 184 -19.39 13.26 -7.07
N ILE A 185 -18.47 12.69 -6.29
CA ILE A 185 -17.95 13.19 -5.02
C ILE A 185 -16.43 13.22 -5.09
N ARG A 186 -15.80 14.12 -4.32
CA ARG A 186 -14.35 14.37 -4.36
C ARG A 186 -13.83 14.78 -3.00
N LEU A 187 -12.60 14.37 -2.68
CA LEU A 187 -11.80 14.83 -1.56
C LEU A 187 -10.48 15.37 -2.09
N ASP A 188 -10.10 16.56 -1.61
CA ASP A 188 -8.88 17.27 -1.96
C ASP A 188 -8.04 17.53 -0.72
N TRP A 189 -6.74 17.24 -0.79
CA TRP A 189 -5.74 17.54 0.23
C TRP A 189 -4.80 18.64 -0.26
N ASP A 190 -4.33 19.50 0.65
CA ASP A 190 -3.38 20.56 0.33
C ASP A 190 -2.02 20.01 -0.11
N GLU A 191 -1.63 18.82 0.42
CA GLU A 191 -0.37 18.16 0.13
C GLU A 191 -0.61 16.74 -0.42
N ASP A 192 0.44 16.14 -1.00
CA ASP A 192 0.42 14.76 -1.43
C ASP A 192 0.18 13.82 -0.25
N VAL A 193 -0.82 12.96 -0.38
CA VAL A 193 -1.14 11.91 0.58
C VAL A 193 -0.93 10.54 -0.06
N THR A 194 -0.60 9.53 0.75
CA THR A 194 -0.62 8.14 0.28
C THR A 194 -1.94 7.52 0.70
N VAL A 195 -2.71 7.00 -0.26
CA VAL A 195 -4.00 6.35 -0.03
C VAL A 195 -3.89 4.85 -0.33
N ALA A 196 -4.34 4.02 0.60
CA ALA A 196 -4.33 2.55 0.46
C ALA A 196 -5.73 1.98 0.20
N ARG A 197 -6.74 2.47 0.91
CA ARG A 197 -8.13 2.00 0.80
C ARG A 197 -9.11 3.08 1.23
N MET A 198 -10.39 2.89 0.91
CA MET A 198 -11.46 3.76 1.37
C MET A 198 -12.72 2.96 1.73
N ILE A 199 -13.57 3.54 2.55
CA ILE A 199 -14.89 3.05 2.91
C ILE A 199 -15.87 4.20 2.74
N ILE A 200 -16.94 3.97 1.99
CA ILE A 200 -18.03 4.92 1.86
C ILE A 200 -19.23 4.35 2.61
N GLN A 201 -19.59 4.98 3.70
CA GLN A 201 -20.79 4.63 4.43
C GLN A 201 -22.01 5.22 3.72
N THR A 202 -22.95 4.36 3.34
CA THR A 202 -24.18 4.72 2.61
C THR A 202 -25.34 3.87 3.10
N THR A 203 -26.54 4.10 2.59
CA THR A 203 -27.71 3.29 2.95
C THR A 203 -27.66 1.92 2.31
N ASP A 204 -28.27 0.93 2.94
CA ASP A 204 -28.67 -0.29 2.25
C ASP A 204 -30.01 -0.13 1.52
N CYS A 205 -30.45 -1.17 0.80
CA CYS A 205 -31.69 -1.15 0.04
C CYS A 205 -32.98 -1.06 0.91
N ASN A 206 -32.88 -1.36 2.18
CA ASN A 206 -34.03 -1.54 3.08
C ASN A 206 -34.02 -0.54 4.24
N GLU A 207 -32.94 0.20 4.44
CA GLU A 207 -32.88 1.18 5.50
C GLU A 207 -33.75 2.39 5.17
N SER A 208 -34.76 2.60 5.98
CA SER A 208 -35.44 3.89 6.12
C SER A 208 -34.90 4.56 7.37
N CYS A 209 -34.32 5.73 7.23
CA CYS A 209 -33.97 6.56 8.36
C CYS A 209 -35.10 7.52 8.66
N GLY A 210 -35.61 7.46 9.86
CA GLY A 210 -36.67 8.34 10.38
C GLY A 210 -37.83 7.55 10.99
N GLU A 211 -38.13 7.77 12.26
CA GLU A 211 -39.42 7.48 12.83
C GLU A 211 -40.42 8.56 12.39
N ASP A 212 -41.71 8.20 12.36
CA ASP A 212 -42.86 9.05 11.97
C ASP A 212 -43.02 10.33 12.83
N SER A 213 -42.01 11.16 12.95
CA SER A 213 -42.15 12.49 13.53
C SER A 213 -42.11 13.53 12.42
N ASP A 214 -42.99 14.53 12.49
CA ASP A 214 -43.20 15.57 11.49
C ASP A 214 -41.95 16.40 11.12
N ASP A 215 -40.82 16.15 11.81
CA ASP A 215 -39.51 16.82 11.64
C ASP A 215 -38.38 15.87 11.20
N ALA A 216 -38.64 14.58 11.01
CA ALA A 216 -37.60 13.61 10.61
C ALA A 216 -37.41 13.60 9.10
N LEU A 217 -36.19 13.81 8.64
CA LEU A 217 -35.81 13.61 7.25
C LEU A 217 -35.93 12.13 6.88
N TYR A 218 -37.03 11.80 6.24
CA TYR A 218 -37.26 10.45 5.71
C TYR A 218 -36.29 10.18 4.55
N ILE A 219 -35.42 9.21 4.71
CA ILE A 219 -34.58 8.70 3.62
C ILE A 219 -35.33 7.52 2.98
N ASP A 220 -35.71 7.71 1.71
CA ASP A 220 -36.32 6.64 0.94
C ASP A 220 -35.34 5.45 0.81
N PRO A 221 -35.79 4.21 0.92
CA PRO A 221 -34.99 3.05 0.60
C PRO A 221 -34.38 3.13 -0.82
N GLY A 222 -33.15 2.64 -1.01
CA GLY A 222 -32.51 2.60 -2.33
C GLY A 222 -31.75 3.85 -2.72
N ARG A 223 -31.31 4.66 -1.77
CA ARG A 223 -30.43 5.82 -1.99
C ARG A 223 -28.94 5.50 -1.80
N ASN A 224 -28.57 4.24 -1.87
CA ASN A 224 -27.19 3.80 -1.73
C ASN A 224 -26.30 4.28 -2.89
N ILE A 225 -24.98 4.26 -2.68
CA ILE A 225 -24.01 4.34 -3.76
C ILE A 225 -23.72 2.92 -4.22
N GLY A 226 -24.46 2.43 -5.22
CA GLY A 226 -24.28 1.07 -5.75
C GLY A 226 -23.24 0.96 -6.85
N ASN A 227 -22.99 2.06 -7.55
CA ASN A 227 -22.05 2.09 -8.67
C ASN A 227 -21.18 3.34 -8.64
N GLY A 228 -19.90 3.19 -9.03
CA GLY A 228 -18.98 4.31 -9.12
C GLY A 228 -17.67 3.96 -9.82
N VAL A 229 -17.06 4.96 -10.46
CA VAL A 229 -15.72 4.87 -11.05
C VAL A 229 -14.76 5.64 -10.17
N VAL A 230 -13.80 4.93 -9.61
CA VAL A 230 -12.75 5.47 -8.70
C VAL A 230 -11.63 6.08 -9.52
N GLN A 231 -11.31 7.34 -9.25
CA GLN A 231 -10.22 8.06 -9.90
C GLN A 231 -9.40 8.81 -8.86
N TYR A 232 -8.11 8.99 -9.16
CA TYR A 232 -7.21 9.84 -8.40
C TYR A 232 -6.50 10.83 -9.32
N LEU A 233 -6.09 11.96 -8.77
CA LEU A 233 -5.35 12.99 -9.48
C LEU A 233 -3.90 12.57 -9.62
N ASP A 234 -3.36 12.63 -10.84
CA ASP A 234 -1.95 12.35 -11.08
C ASP A 234 -1.06 13.47 -10.51
N THR A 235 0.22 13.20 -10.41
CA THR A 235 1.26 14.13 -9.93
C THR A 235 1.40 15.41 -10.79
N ASP A 236 0.83 15.43 -12.00
CA ASP A 236 0.73 16.62 -12.84
C ASP A 236 -0.37 17.60 -12.38
N GLU A 237 -1.15 17.24 -11.37
CA GLU A 237 -2.28 18.00 -10.80
C GLU A 237 -3.38 18.38 -11.83
N ILE A 238 -3.42 17.69 -12.96
CA ILE A 238 -4.37 17.95 -14.06
C ILE A 238 -5.08 16.66 -14.51
N THR A 239 -4.33 15.57 -14.63
CA THR A 239 -4.80 14.30 -15.20
C THR A 239 -5.46 13.43 -14.13
N TRP A 240 -6.66 12.93 -14.42
CA TRP A 240 -7.36 11.98 -13.57
C TRP A 240 -7.14 10.56 -14.07
N ILE A 241 -6.50 9.76 -13.26
CA ILE A 241 -6.25 8.34 -13.54
C ILE A 241 -7.42 7.52 -12.98
N THR A 242 -7.95 6.59 -13.78
CA THR A 242 -8.94 5.62 -13.32
C THR A 242 -8.23 4.42 -12.74
N ASP A 243 -8.48 4.12 -11.47
CA ASP A 243 -7.98 2.93 -10.78
C ASP A 243 -8.90 1.72 -11.00
N GLY A 244 -10.21 1.92 -10.85
CA GLY A 244 -11.19 0.87 -11.02
C GLY A 244 -12.63 1.37 -10.88
N GLU A 245 -13.53 0.41 -10.69
CA GLU A 245 -14.95 0.67 -10.50
C GLU A 245 -15.56 -0.34 -9.51
N PHE A 246 -16.65 0.04 -8.86
CA PHE A 246 -17.52 -0.87 -8.11
C PHE A 246 -18.91 -0.86 -8.72
N ILE A 247 -19.57 -2.02 -8.72
CA ILE A 247 -20.82 -2.23 -9.47
C ILE A 247 -21.82 -3.00 -8.61
N GLU A 248 -23.04 -2.46 -8.51
CA GLU A 248 -24.17 -3.09 -7.83
C GLU A 248 -23.91 -3.41 -6.35
N GLU A 249 -23.07 -2.62 -5.68
CA GLU A 249 -22.85 -2.74 -4.25
C GLU A 249 -24.09 -2.37 -3.44
N ILE A 250 -24.27 -3.00 -2.29
CA ILE A 250 -25.38 -2.75 -1.35
C ILE A 250 -24.79 -2.50 0.04
N GLY A 251 -25.20 -1.42 0.67
CA GLY A 251 -24.62 -0.99 1.95
C GLY A 251 -23.28 -0.29 1.75
N ASP A 252 -22.42 -0.35 2.76
CA ASP A 252 -21.13 0.32 2.75
C ASP A 252 -20.23 -0.21 1.63
N VAL A 253 -19.60 0.70 0.90
CA VAL A 253 -18.69 0.36 -0.21
C VAL A 253 -17.26 0.37 0.33
N GLU A 254 -16.61 -0.79 0.31
CA GLU A 254 -15.17 -0.91 0.57
C GLU A 254 -14.40 -1.00 -0.74
N TYR A 255 -13.39 -0.14 -0.90
CA TYR A 255 -12.53 -0.13 -2.07
C TYR A 255 -11.05 -0.09 -1.65
N SER A 256 -10.26 -1.02 -2.15
CA SER A 256 -8.81 -1.06 -1.96
C SER A 256 -8.09 -0.82 -3.27
N PHE A 257 -7.15 0.11 -3.28
CA PHE A 257 -6.28 0.34 -4.43
C PHE A 257 -5.37 -0.88 -4.63
N THR A 258 -5.10 -1.24 -5.87
CA THR A 258 -4.22 -2.40 -6.20
C THR A 258 -2.82 -2.23 -5.61
N GLU A 259 -2.31 -1.00 -5.66
CA GLU A 259 -1.13 -0.53 -4.95
C GLU A 259 -1.48 0.83 -4.33
N PRO A 260 -0.90 1.18 -3.19
CA PRO A 260 -1.13 2.51 -2.62
C PRO A 260 -0.74 3.61 -3.60
N ILE A 261 -1.59 4.59 -3.74
CA ILE A 261 -1.40 5.73 -4.64
C ILE A 261 -0.91 6.94 -3.87
N THR A 262 -0.10 7.78 -4.52
CA THR A 262 0.25 9.11 -4.02
C THR A 262 -0.52 10.14 -4.83
N THR A 263 -1.30 11.00 -4.16
CA THR A 263 -2.21 11.94 -4.82
C THR A 263 -2.57 13.11 -3.92
N LYS A 264 -3.02 14.21 -4.51
CA LYS A 264 -3.68 15.32 -3.80
C LYS A 264 -5.19 15.25 -3.82
N ALA A 265 -5.79 14.39 -4.67
CA ALA A 265 -7.24 14.28 -4.70
C ALA A 265 -7.70 12.91 -5.18
N ILE A 266 -8.81 12.45 -4.61
CA ILE A 266 -9.57 11.30 -5.12
C ILE A 266 -10.99 11.72 -5.44
N ARG A 267 -11.60 11.05 -6.42
CA ARG A 267 -13.02 11.24 -6.73
C ARG A 267 -13.69 9.96 -7.15
N ILE A 268 -14.99 9.91 -6.96
CA ILE A 268 -15.83 8.87 -7.48
C ILE A 268 -16.77 9.52 -8.47
N LYS A 269 -16.73 9.06 -9.72
CA LYS A 269 -17.59 9.53 -10.81
C LYS A 269 -18.65 8.50 -11.17
N LYS A 270 -19.66 8.94 -11.93
CA LYS A 270 -20.77 8.11 -12.40
C LYS A 270 -21.50 7.41 -11.27
N ILE A 271 -21.55 8.06 -10.11
CA ILE A 271 -22.28 7.54 -8.96
C ILE A 271 -23.74 7.35 -9.34
N SER A 272 -24.26 6.17 -9.04
CA SER A 272 -25.68 5.84 -9.14
C SER A 272 -26.07 4.79 -8.11
N PRO A 273 -27.34 4.73 -7.70
CA PRO A 273 -27.84 3.64 -6.88
C PRO A 273 -27.69 2.28 -7.56
N SER A 274 -27.65 1.21 -6.75
CA SER A 274 -27.75 -0.16 -7.25
C SER A 274 -29.15 -0.42 -7.83
N THR A 275 -29.21 -1.14 -8.95
CA THR A 275 -30.48 -1.56 -9.55
C THR A 275 -31.18 -2.63 -8.71
N GLN A 276 -30.46 -3.29 -7.80
CA GLN A 276 -31.00 -4.28 -6.89
C GLN A 276 -31.91 -3.66 -5.81
N CYS A 277 -31.79 -2.36 -5.56
CA CYS A 277 -32.59 -1.62 -4.61
C CYS A 277 -33.92 -1.14 -5.21
N ASN A 278 -34.77 -2.02 -5.73
CA ASN A 278 -36.11 -1.74 -6.27
C ASN A 278 -36.22 -0.57 -7.27
N GLY A 279 -35.14 -0.23 -7.98
CA GLY A 279 -35.18 0.67 -9.13
C GLY A 279 -35.56 2.14 -8.84
N GLN A 280 -35.56 2.56 -7.59
CA GLN A 280 -35.78 3.97 -7.28
C GLN A 280 -34.52 4.78 -7.66
N GLN A 281 -34.62 5.57 -8.70
CA GLN A 281 -33.58 6.50 -9.16
C GLN A 281 -33.53 7.75 -8.25
N SER A 282 -33.33 7.55 -6.96
CA SER A 282 -33.19 8.64 -6.01
C SER A 282 -31.71 9.11 -5.96
N ASN A 283 -31.48 10.32 -5.44
CA ASN A 283 -30.13 10.82 -5.30
C ASN A 283 -29.37 9.99 -4.24
N PRO A 284 -28.15 9.50 -4.50
CA PRO A 284 -27.36 8.77 -3.54
C PRO A 284 -27.05 9.60 -2.29
N VAL A 285 -26.90 8.90 -1.18
CA VAL A 285 -26.57 9.46 0.13
C VAL A 285 -25.23 8.90 0.58
N VAL A 286 -24.36 9.74 1.09
CA VAL A 286 -23.13 9.39 1.78
C VAL A 286 -23.23 9.88 3.22
N PHE A 287 -23.05 9.01 4.18
CA PHE A 287 -22.99 9.36 5.59
C PHE A 287 -21.56 9.76 5.98
N GLU A 288 -20.60 8.96 5.58
CA GLU A 288 -19.21 9.19 5.85
C GLU A 288 -18.35 8.56 4.74
N TRP A 289 -17.30 9.26 4.33
CA TRP A 289 -16.30 8.74 3.41
C TRP A 289 -14.95 8.68 4.13
N LYS A 290 -14.58 7.51 4.60
CA LYS A 290 -13.29 7.24 5.22
C LYS A 290 -12.24 6.92 4.16
N VAL A 291 -11.08 7.53 4.28
CA VAL A 291 -9.92 7.26 3.42
C VAL A 291 -8.74 6.89 4.30
N TYR A 292 -8.23 5.68 4.13
CA TYR A 292 -7.12 5.17 4.94
C TYR A 292 -5.81 5.35 4.19
N GLY A 293 -4.93 6.12 4.82
CA GLY A 293 -3.68 6.52 4.21
C GLY A 293 -2.72 7.17 5.19
N THR A 294 -1.66 7.77 4.65
CA THR A 294 -0.72 8.58 5.42
C THR A 294 -0.81 10.03 4.97
N ALA A 295 -1.06 10.93 5.90
CA ALA A 295 -1.08 12.37 5.70
C ALA A 295 -0.50 13.06 6.93
N SER A 296 0.05 14.26 6.75
CA SER A 296 0.33 15.19 7.84
C SER A 296 -0.86 16.14 7.97
N CYS A 297 -1.90 15.70 8.68
CA CYS A 297 -3.01 16.59 9.02
C CYS A 297 -2.56 17.51 10.17
N ASN A 298 -2.38 18.78 9.91
CA ASN A 298 -2.04 19.81 10.90
C ASN A 298 -3.30 20.40 11.55
#